data_f301c89c72a6a4d97a40098acbee950f
#
_entry.id   f301c89c72a6a4d97a40098acbee950f
#
_cell.length_a   1.000
_cell.length_b   1.000
_cell.length_c   1.000
_cell.angle_alpha   90.00
_cell.angle_beta   90.00
_cell.angle_gamma   90.00
#
_symmetry.space_group_name_H-M   'P 1'
#
loop_
_entity.id
_entity.type
_entity.pdbx_description
1 polymer ?
#
loop_
_entity_poly.entity_id
_entity_poly.type
_entity_poly.pdbx_seq_one_letter_code
_entity_poly.pdbx_strand_id
1 'polypeptide(L)'
;MPINQRIRNFSIIAHIDHGKSTLADRFIQLCGGLSDREMAEQVLDSMDLERERGITIKAQCVTLDYRHSDGETYQLNFIDTPGHVDFSYEVSRSLAACEGALLVVDAAQGVEAQSVANCYTAIEQGLEVIPVLNKIDLPQAEPERVAGEIEDIIGLDVTDIHQVSAKTGLGVEGVLGLLVEQMPPPEGDDSGQLQALIIDSWFDNYLGIVSLVRVVEGRLNKGDKIIVKSTGKTHSVDQLGRFTPKRQPDKSLGAGEVGYVVAGIKDITGAPVGDTLVSAKSSDVPQLPGFSKVKPQVYAGLFPVTSDDFESFREALEKLVLNDASLFYEPESSDALGFGFRCGFLGMLHMEIVQERLEREYGLDLITSAPTVVYEVELNDGSIQQVDNPSRLPTNYRQMREPIADVNILTPQDYVGGIMSLCVDRRGVQKNMHFSQGQVSMHWEMPMNEVVMDFFDRLKSVSRGFASLDYSFARFDAANLVKLDILINGDRVDALASIVHRDQAQTRGRSLAEKMKELIPRQMFDVALQAAIGGQVIARQTVKALRKNVTAKCYGGDITRKKKLLEKQKEGKKRMKQLGSVEIPQEAFLAALKVER
;
A
#
# COMPACT_ATOMS: atom_id res chain seq x y z
N MET A 1 -36.79 20.27 8.09
CA MET A 1 -35.33 20.37 8.16
C MET A 1 -34.80 20.25 6.74
N PRO A 2 -33.76 21.01 6.34
CA PRO A 2 -33.08 20.79 5.07
C PRO A 2 -32.64 19.32 4.97
N ILE A 3 -32.56 18.77 3.76
CA ILE A 3 -32.24 17.34 3.55
C ILE A 3 -30.86 16.99 4.13
N ASN A 4 -29.90 17.90 4.03
CA ASN A 4 -28.56 17.72 4.57
C ASN A 4 -28.48 17.51 6.09
N GLN A 5 -29.46 18.01 6.86
CA GLN A 5 -29.55 17.80 8.32
C GLN A 5 -29.77 16.33 8.70
N ARG A 6 -30.22 15.50 7.77
CA ARG A 6 -30.45 14.06 7.95
C ARG A 6 -29.39 13.19 7.31
N ILE A 7 -28.30 13.77 6.83
CA ILE A 7 -27.16 13.05 6.27
C ILE A 7 -26.07 12.94 7.33
N ARG A 8 -25.39 11.79 7.39
CA ARG A 8 -24.17 11.58 8.17
C ARG A 8 -23.15 10.89 7.28
N ASN A 9 -22.04 11.57 7.01
CA ASN A 9 -20.92 11.00 6.27
C ASN A 9 -19.84 10.62 7.27
N PHE A 10 -19.51 9.36 7.35
CA PHE A 10 -18.55 8.86 8.32
C PHE A 10 -17.69 7.74 7.77
N SER A 11 -16.55 7.54 8.40
CA SER A 11 -15.65 6.43 8.14
C SER A 11 -15.42 5.61 9.41
N ILE A 12 -14.85 4.41 9.28
CA ILE A 12 -14.40 3.61 10.42
C ILE A 12 -12.88 3.53 10.38
N ILE A 13 -12.25 4.03 11.44
CA ILE A 13 -10.82 3.90 11.73
C ILE A 13 -10.64 2.69 12.62
N ALA A 14 -9.87 1.71 12.20
CA ALA A 14 -9.56 0.54 12.98
C ALA A 14 -8.22 -0.05 12.56
N HIS A 15 -7.53 -0.70 13.50
CA HIS A 15 -6.40 -1.55 13.15
C HIS A 15 -6.87 -2.81 12.42
N ILE A 16 -5.94 -3.49 11.74
CA ILE A 16 -6.18 -4.79 11.11
C ILE A 16 -6.72 -5.76 12.18
N ASP A 17 -7.73 -6.53 11.84
CA ASP A 17 -8.39 -7.49 12.73
C ASP A 17 -9.18 -6.90 13.94
N HIS A 18 -9.30 -5.58 14.10
CA HIS A 18 -10.16 -5.00 15.14
C HIS A 18 -11.66 -5.11 14.84
N GLY A 19 -12.03 -5.64 13.67
CA GLY A 19 -13.40 -5.98 13.30
C GLY A 19 -14.14 -4.90 12.53
N LYS A 20 -13.43 -4.03 11.80
CA LYS A 20 -13.98 -2.99 10.92
C LYS A 20 -14.99 -3.55 9.93
N SER A 21 -14.59 -4.48 9.06
CA SER A 21 -15.46 -5.07 8.02
C SER A 21 -16.64 -5.81 8.61
N THR A 22 -16.47 -6.50 9.76
CA THR A 22 -17.56 -7.17 10.49
C THR A 22 -18.58 -6.18 11.02
N LEU A 23 -18.13 -5.01 11.53
CA LEU A 23 -19.03 -3.96 12.02
C LEU A 23 -19.79 -3.31 10.86
N ALA A 24 -19.11 -3.06 9.74
CA ALA A 24 -19.72 -2.57 8.52
C ALA A 24 -20.82 -3.50 7.98
N ASP A 25 -20.57 -4.81 7.95
CA ASP A 25 -21.55 -5.83 7.55
C ASP A 25 -22.79 -5.78 8.46
N ARG A 26 -22.62 -5.55 9.78
CA ARG A 26 -23.73 -5.38 10.71
C ARG A 26 -24.54 -4.12 10.43
N PHE A 27 -23.89 -3.01 10.11
CA PHE A 27 -24.61 -1.80 9.72
C PHE A 27 -25.45 -2.01 8.47
N ILE A 28 -24.90 -2.66 7.44
CA ILE A 28 -25.62 -3.01 6.20
C ILE A 28 -26.81 -3.91 6.51
N GLN A 29 -26.66 -4.90 7.38
CA GLN A 29 -27.71 -5.81 7.78
C GLN A 29 -28.84 -5.10 8.56
N LEU A 30 -28.50 -4.29 9.56
CA LEU A 30 -29.46 -3.58 10.41
C LEU A 30 -30.25 -2.54 9.63
N CYS A 31 -29.62 -1.86 8.67
CA CYS A 31 -30.28 -0.87 7.82
C CYS A 31 -31.01 -1.52 6.61
N GLY A 32 -31.00 -2.85 6.48
CA GLY A 32 -31.69 -3.54 5.38
C GLY A 32 -31.10 -3.31 3.99
N GLY A 33 -29.80 -2.97 3.91
CA GLY A 33 -29.09 -2.74 2.65
C GLY A 33 -29.00 -3.98 1.77
N LEU A 34 -28.96 -5.18 2.38
CA LEU A 34 -29.01 -6.48 1.72
C LEU A 34 -29.96 -7.41 2.46
N SER A 35 -30.58 -8.36 1.74
CA SER A 35 -31.35 -9.45 2.34
C SER A 35 -30.41 -10.47 3.00
N ASP A 36 -30.89 -11.23 4.01
CA ASP A 36 -30.12 -12.28 4.68
C ASP A 36 -29.52 -13.33 3.72
N ARG A 37 -30.15 -13.53 2.56
CA ARG A 37 -29.66 -14.45 1.51
C ARG A 37 -28.54 -13.86 0.66
N GLU A 38 -28.44 -12.56 0.59
CA GLU A 38 -27.42 -11.83 -0.18
C GLU A 38 -26.24 -11.42 0.69
N MET A 39 -26.40 -11.49 2.03
CA MET A 39 -25.29 -11.24 2.96
C MET A 39 -24.21 -12.31 2.80
N ALA A 40 -23.02 -11.88 2.47
CA ALA A 40 -21.79 -12.65 2.55
C ALA A 40 -20.91 -12.03 3.65
N GLU A 41 -19.90 -12.72 4.07
CA GLU A 41 -18.88 -12.13 4.93
C GLU A 41 -18.09 -11.09 4.12
N GLN A 42 -17.78 -9.93 4.74
CA GLN A 42 -17.00 -8.84 4.14
C GLN A 42 -17.61 -8.34 2.82
N VAL A 43 -18.89 -7.92 2.87
CA VAL A 43 -19.64 -7.44 1.70
C VAL A 43 -18.94 -6.29 0.97
N LEU A 44 -18.23 -5.44 1.69
CA LEU A 44 -17.53 -4.29 1.14
C LEU A 44 -16.15 -4.65 0.57
N ASP A 45 -15.52 -5.73 1.02
CA ASP A 45 -14.26 -6.19 0.45
C ASP A 45 -14.54 -6.87 -0.90
N SER A 46 -14.65 -6.06 -1.95
CA SER A 46 -15.11 -6.50 -3.28
C SER A 46 -14.05 -7.25 -4.09
N MET A 47 -12.77 -7.05 -3.77
CA MET A 47 -11.66 -7.75 -4.41
C MET A 47 -11.41 -9.10 -3.75
N ASP A 48 -11.14 -10.13 -4.55
CA ASP A 48 -10.72 -11.43 -4.02
C ASP A 48 -9.43 -11.30 -3.18
N LEU A 49 -8.56 -10.38 -3.57
CA LEU A 49 -7.30 -10.07 -2.88
C LEU A 49 -7.53 -9.48 -1.47
N GLU A 50 -8.55 -8.65 -1.27
CA GLU A 50 -8.94 -8.11 0.03
C GLU A 50 -9.36 -9.24 0.97
N ARG A 51 -10.22 -10.14 0.47
CA ARG A 51 -10.72 -11.30 1.24
C ARG A 51 -9.62 -12.31 1.56
N GLU A 52 -8.74 -12.61 0.61
CA GLU A 52 -7.61 -13.53 0.81
C GLU A 52 -6.63 -13.02 1.86
N ARG A 53 -6.35 -11.72 1.86
CA ARG A 53 -5.38 -11.08 2.78
C ARG A 53 -6.01 -10.58 4.08
N GLY A 54 -7.35 -10.53 4.17
CA GLY A 54 -8.08 -10.01 5.32
C GLY A 54 -7.87 -8.51 5.57
N ILE A 55 -7.59 -7.74 4.52
CA ILE A 55 -7.35 -6.30 4.60
C ILE A 55 -8.19 -5.55 3.56
N THR A 56 -8.71 -4.39 3.92
CA THR A 56 -9.29 -3.46 2.95
C THR A 56 -8.16 -2.76 2.21
N ILE A 57 -8.17 -2.83 0.88
CA ILE A 57 -7.19 -2.19 0.01
C ILE A 57 -7.75 -0.88 -0.51
N LYS A 58 -9.02 -0.88 -0.92
CA LYS A 58 -9.66 0.26 -1.56
C LYS A 58 -10.86 0.75 -0.76
N ALA A 59 -10.96 2.07 -0.64
CA ALA A 59 -12.12 2.71 -0.04
C ALA A 59 -13.39 2.42 -0.86
N GLN A 60 -14.44 2.01 -0.18
CA GLN A 60 -15.77 1.82 -0.75
C GLN A 60 -16.79 2.68 -0.01
N CYS A 61 -17.81 3.13 -0.73
CA CYS A 61 -18.88 3.91 -0.14
C CYS A 61 -20.19 3.14 -0.18
N VAL A 62 -20.93 3.17 0.92
CA VAL A 62 -22.28 2.62 1.01
C VAL A 62 -23.20 3.63 1.66
N THR A 63 -24.34 3.87 1.04
CA THR A 63 -25.44 4.68 1.58
C THR A 63 -26.47 3.76 2.22
N LEU A 64 -26.78 4.00 3.50
CA LEU A 64 -27.74 3.24 4.28
C LEU A 64 -28.84 4.17 4.79
N ASP A 65 -30.08 3.73 4.74
CA ASP A 65 -31.21 4.43 5.34
C ASP A 65 -31.47 3.87 6.73
N TYR A 66 -31.28 4.68 7.78
CA TYR A 66 -31.45 4.29 9.17
C TYR A 66 -32.66 5.04 9.79
N ARG A 67 -33.59 4.29 10.35
CA ARG A 67 -34.73 4.86 11.07
C ARG A 67 -34.37 5.05 12.54
N HIS A 68 -34.17 6.29 12.93
CA HIS A 68 -33.80 6.65 14.30
C HIS A 68 -35.01 6.67 15.26
N SER A 69 -34.73 6.66 16.57
CA SER A 69 -35.74 6.66 17.66
C SER A 69 -36.63 7.88 17.68
N ASP A 70 -36.21 9.01 17.07
CA ASP A 70 -37.01 10.22 16.88
C ASP A 70 -38.11 10.08 15.83
N GLY A 71 -38.19 8.93 15.15
CA GLY A 71 -39.15 8.62 14.09
C GLY A 71 -38.75 9.06 12.70
N GLU A 72 -37.61 9.76 12.56
CA GLU A 72 -37.06 10.22 11.29
C GLU A 72 -36.13 9.19 10.65
N THR A 73 -35.97 9.28 9.32
CA THR A 73 -35.02 8.46 8.58
C THR A 73 -33.79 9.29 8.23
N TYR A 74 -32.63 8.79 8.61
CA TYR A 74 -31.34 9.38 8.33
C TYR A 74 -30.62 8.60 7.23
N GLN A 75 -29.94 9.33 6.35
CA GLN A 75 -29.05 8.77 5.34
C GLN A 75 -27.63 8.70 5.92
N LEU A 76 -27.14 7.50 6.11
CA LEU A 76 -25.80 7.22 6.61
C LEU A 76 -24.92 6.85 5.42
N ASN A 77 -23.98 7.72 5.06
CA ASN A 77 -22.97 7.44 4.04
C ASN A 77 -21.72 6.92 4.73
N PHE A 78 -21.52 5.63 4.68
CA PHE A 78 -20.35 4.97 5.23
C PHE A 78 -19.28 4.86 4.14
N ILE A 79 -18.09 5.41 4.42
CA ILE A 79 -16.91 5.33 3.55
C ILE A 79 -15.91 4.41 4.24
N ASP A 80 -15.75 3.20 3.71
CA ASP A 80 -14.80 2.22 4.23
C ASP A 80 -13.36 2.64 3.93
N THR A 81 -12.46 2.53 4.91
CA THR A 81 -11.05 2.94 4.78
C THR A 81 -10.11 1.78 5.01
N PRO A 82 -8.98 1.70 4.29
CA PRO A 82 -7.91 0.77 4.62
C PRO A 82 -7.37 0.99 6.05
N GLY A 83 -6.87 -0.07 6.69
CA GLY A 83 -6.27 0.02 8.02
C GLY A 83 -4.75 0.05 8.03
N HIS A 84 -4.07 -0.21 6.92
CA HIS A 84 -2.61 -0.37 6.85
C HIS A 84 -1.90 0.95 6.51
N VAL A 85 -0.70 1.16 7.06
CA VAL A 85 0.11 2.38 6.86
C VAL A 85 0.41 2.66 5.37
N ASP A 86 0.63 1.64 4.56
CA ASP A 86 0.90 1.78 3.12
C ASP A 86 -0.29 2.35 2.34
N PHE A 87 -1.47 2.46 2.95
CA PHE A 87 -2.68 3.04 2.37
C PHE A 87 -3.12 4.33 3.05
N SER A 88 -2.23 4.98 3.80
CA SER A 88 -2.52 6.24 4.51
C SER A 88 -3.10 7.33 3.61
N TYR A 89 -2.72 7.35 2.32
CA TYR A 89 -3.28 8.26 1.34
C TYR A 89 -4.77 7.99 1.05
N GLU A 90 -5.17 6.71 0.91
CA GLU A 90 -6.56 6.31 0.75
C GLU A 90 -7.40 6.70 1.99
N VAL A 91 -6.81 6.50 3.20
CA VAL A 91 -7.44 6.91 4.46
C VAL A 91 -7.68 8.41 4.48
N SER A 92 -6.67 9.22 4.20
CA SER A 92 -6.78 10.68 4.21
C SER A 92 -7.83 11.20 3.24
N ARG A 93 -7.94 10.61 2.03
CA ARG A 93 -8.96 10.97 1.03
C ARG A 93 -10.38 10.62 1.49
N SER A 94 -10.53 9.44 2.05
CA SER A 94 -11.82 8.96 2.55
C SER A 94 -12.32 9.80 3.70
N LEU A 95 -11.43 10.15 4.63
CA LEU A 95 -11.73 11.04 5.74
C LEU A 95 -12.15 12.44 5.26
N ALA A 96 -11.49 12.99 4.24
CA ALA A 96 -11.85 14.30 3.67
C ALA A 96 -13.28 14.35 3.07
N ALA A 97 -13.91 13.20 2.86
CA ALA A 97 -15.29 13.10 2.42
C ALA A 97 -16.29 12.94 3.59
N CYS A 98 -15.81 12.93 4.84
CA CYS A 98 -16.61 12.68 6.04
C CYS A 98 -16.67 13.92 6.95
N GLU A 99 -17.68 13.96 7.81
CA GLU A 99 -17.78 14.88 8.94
C GLU A 99 -17.30 14.24 10.24
N GLY A 100 -17.15 12.90 10.26
CA GLY A 100 -16.64 12.22 11.44
C GLY A 100 -16.18 10.80 11.16
N ALA A 101 -15.62 10.18 12.21
CA ALA A 101 -15.08 8.82 12.16
C ALA A 101 -15.44 8.04 13.43
N LEU A 102 -15.70 6.74 13.27
CA LEU A 102 -15.73 5.80 14.38
C LEU A 102 -14.31 5.23 14.60
N LEU A 103 -13.75 5.42 15.77
CA LEU A 103 -12.51 4.75 16.18
C LEU A 103 -12.87 3.42 16.84
N VAL A 104 -12.66 2.31 16.13
CA VAL A 104 -12.98 0.96 16.62
C VAL A 104 -11.72 0.30 17.16
N VAL A 105 -11.74 -0.01 18.47
CA VAL A 105 -10.61 -0.64 19.17
C VAL A 105 -11.05 -1.99 19.73
N ASP A 106 -10.20 -3.00 19.53
CA ASP A 106 -10.40 -4.34 20.11
C ASP A 106 -10.20 -4.29 21.63
N ALA A 107 -11.24 -4.65 22.39
CA ALA A 107 -11.22 -4.63 23.86
C ALA A 107 -10.22 -5.62 24.48
N ALA A 108 -9.68 -6.56 23.72
CA ALA A 108 -8.65 -7.51 24.18
C ALA A 108 -7.23 -7.05 23.81
N GLN A 109 -7.03 -6.53 22.58
CA GLN A 109 -5.71 -6.11 22.10
C GLN A 109 -5.34 -4.71 22.59
N GLY A 110 -6.30 -3.76 22.59
CA GLY A 110 -6.06 -2.38 22.97
C GLY A 110 -5.71 -1.48 21.79
N VAL A 111 -5.11 -0.32 22.09
CA VAL A 111 -4.75 0.71 21.11
C VAL A 111 -3.52 0.29 20.32
N GLU A 112 -3.56 0.51 19.01
CA GLU A 112 -2.47 0.17 18.07
C GLU A 112 -1.99 1.44 17.33
N ALA A 113 -0.70 1.48 16.94
CA ALA A 113 -0.06 2.68 16.37
C ALA A 113 -0.79 3.24 15.14
N GLN A 114 -1.29 2.36 14.26
CA GLN A 114 -2.03 2.78 13.06
C GLN A 114 -3.38 3.43 13.39
N SER A 115 -4.08 2.94 14.43
CA SER A 115 -5.32 3.57 14.92
C SER A 115 -5.05 4.97 15.44
N VAL A 116 -3.92 5.15 16.16
CA VAL A 116 -3.48 6.46 16.66
C VAL A 116 -3.20 7.41 15.51
N ALA A 117 -2.37 7.00 14.54
CA ALA A 117 -2.00 7.82 13.39
C ALA A 117 -3.22 8.24 12.55
N ASN A 118 -4.11 7.30 12.25
CA ASN A 118 -5.33 7.58 11.49
C ASN A 118 -6.31 8.48 12.28
N CYS A 119 -6.38 8.31 13.60
CA CYS A 119 -7.19 9.17 14.47
C CYS A 119 -6.68 10.62 14.46
N TYR A 120 -5.36 10.82 14.59
CA TYR A 120 -4.78 12.17 14.47
C TYR A 120 -5.03 12.78 13.09
N THR A 121 -4.94 11.99 12.01
CA THR A 121 -5.29 12.47 10.66
C THR A 121 -6.74 12.93 10.58
N ALA A 122 -7.69 12.24 11.24
CA ALA A 122 -9.09 12.65 11.31
C ALA A 122 -9.24 13.96 12.11
N ILE A 123 -8.61 14.06 13.27
CA ILE A 123 -8.65 15.25 14.14
C ILE A 123 -8.05 16.47 13.43
N GLU A 124 -6.91 16.31 12.73
CA GLU A 124 -6.28 17.38 11.96
C GLU A 124 -7.17 17.90 10.82
N GLN A 125 -8.01 17.04 10.26
CA GLN A 125 -9.02 17.42 9.26
C GLN A 125 -10.31 18.00 9.87
N GLY A 126 -10.38 18.09 11.21
CA GLY A 126 -11.51 18.66 11.91
C GLY A 126 -12.73 17.73 12.04
N LEU A 127 -12.53 16.42 11.91
CA LEU A 127 -13.61 15.43 12.03
C LEU A 127 -13.93 15.16 13.51
N GLU A 128 -15.22 14.90 13.79
CA GLU A 128 -15.65 14.35 15.06
C GLU A 128 -15.26 12.88 15.16
N VAL A 129 -14.57 12.47 16.23
CA VAL A 129 -14.13 11.08 16.42
C VAL A 129 -14.84 10.44 17.60
N ILE A 130 -15.60 9.37 17.34
CA ILE A 130 -16.37 8.64 18.33
C ILE A 130 -15.66 7.30 18.62
N PRO A 131 -15.12 7.07 19.83
CA PRO A 131 -14.49 5.80 20.19
C PRO A 131 -15.52 4.71 20.49
N VAL A 132 -15.24 3.48 20.02
CA VAL A 132 -16.06 2.29 20.20
C VAL A 132 -15.17 1.10 20.55
N LEU A 133 -15.49 0.40 21.64
CA LEU A 133 -14.81 -0.85 22.03
C LEU A 133 -15.52 -2.05 21.41
N ASN A 134 -14.81 -2.80 20.57
CA ASN A 134 -15.32 -4.00 19.91
C ASN A 134 -14.79 -5.27 20.56
N LYS A 135 -15.40 -6.40 20.22
CA LYS A 135 -15.06 -7.76 20.68
C LYS A 135 -15.20 -7.95 22.20
N ILE A 136 -16.16 -7.25 22.81
CA ILE A 136 -16.45 -7.42 24.26
C ILE A 136 -16.95 -8.82 24.62
N ASP A 137 -17.28 -9.65 23.63
CA ASP A 137 -17.65 -11.06 23.80
C ASP A 137 -16.46 -11.98 24.09
N LEU A 138 -15.24 -11.52 23.89
CA LEU A 138 -14.04 -12.32 24.15
C LEU A 138 -13.74 -12.45 25.64
N PRO A 139 -13.34 -13.63 26.13
CA PRO A 139 -13.02 -13.84 27.55
C PRO A 139 -11.87 -12.97 28.07
N GLN A 140 -10.96 -12.55 27.18
CA GLN A 140 -9.81 -11.70 27.48
C GLN A 140 -10.09 -10.21 27.25
N ALA A 141 -11.33 -9.82 26.98
CA ALA A 141 -11.67 -8.41 26.82
C ALA A 141 -11.53 -7.66 28.17
N GLU A 142 -10.85 -6.53 28.13
CA GLU A 142 -10.62 -5.62 29.27
C GLU A 142 -11.05 -4.19 28.92
N PRO A 143 -12.37 -3.92 28.82
CA PRO A 143 -12.87 -2.63 28.35
C PRO A 143 -12.37 -1.41 29.13
N GLU A 144 -12.27 -1.52 30.47
CA GLU A 144 -11.81 -0.41 31.32
C GLU A 144 -10.34 -0.07 31.06
N ARG A 145 -9.47 -1.07 30.88
CA ARG A 145 -8.06 -0.87 30.52
C ARG A 145 -7.93 -0.19 29.17
N VAL A 146 -8.65 -0.70 28.16
CA VAL A 146 -8.55 -0.19 26.78
C VAL A 146 -9.16 1.21 26.68
N ALA A 147 -10.23 1.51 27.41
CA ALA A 147 -10.75 2.88 27.50
C ALA A 147 -9.70 3.84 28.05
N GLY A 148 -9.00 3.46 29.14
CA GLY A 148 -7.90 4.27 29.67
C GLY A 148 -6.73 4.44 28.70
N GLU A 149 -6.40 3.41 27.87
CA GLU A 149 -5.39 3.56 26.82
C GLU A 149 -5.82 4.59 25.76
N ILE A 150 -7.09 4.61 25.35
CA ILE A 150 -7.61 5.60 24.40
C ILE A 150 -7.49 7.01 24.96
N GLU A 151 -7.87 7.22 26.23
CA GLU A 151 -7.75 8.51 26.89
C GLU A 151 -6.28 8.95 27.02
N ASP A 152 -5.40 8.08 27.51
CA ASP A 152 -3.99 8.39 27.79
C ASP A 152 -3.16 8.61 26.51
N ILE A 153 -3.40 7.79 25.46
CA ILE A 153 -2.55 7.78 24.25
C ILE A 153 -3.09 8.73 23.19
N ILE A 154 -4.44 8.79 23.03
CA ILE A 154 -5.07 9.57 21.94
C ILE A 154 -5.63 10.89 22.49
N GLY A 155 -6.11 10.90 23.74
CA GLY A 155 -6.72 12.07 24.37
C GLY A 155 -8.21 12.25 24.09
N LEU A 156 -8.92 11.19 23.70
CA LEU A 156 -10.37 11.22 23.48
C LEU A 156 -11.12 11.02 24.81
N ASP A 157 -12.31 11.64 24.91
CA ASP A 157 -13.21 11.39 26.04
C ASP A 157 -13.82 9.97 25.94
N VAL A 158 -13.68 9.22 27.01
CA VAL A 158 -14.11 7.82 27.13
C VAL A 158 -15.18 7.60 28.21
N THR A 159 -15.72 8.69 28.79
CA THR A 159 -16.65 8.63 29.92
C THR A 159 -17.85 7.72 29.63
N ASP A 160 -18.41 7.78 28.43
CA ASP A 160 -19.54 6.97 27.97
C ASP A 160 -19.18 6.14 26.74
N ILE A 161 -17.97 5.54 26.72
CA ILE A 161 -17.50 4.77 25.57
C ILE A 161 -18.42 3.59 25.24
N HIS A 162 -18.86 3.50 23.99
CA HIS A 162 -19.80 2.48 23.56
C HIS A 162 -19.10 1.13 23.37
N GLN A 163 -19.70 0.07 23.90
CA GLN A 163 -19.15 -1.28 23.90
C GLN A 163 -19.99 -2.21 23.02
N VAL A 164 -19.34 -2.88 22.05
CA VAL A 164 -20.02 -3.72 21.08
C VAL A 164 -19.31 -5.07 20.86
N SER A 165 -20.07 -6.02 20.35
CA SER A 165 -19.53 -7.17 19.65
C SER A 165 -20.11 -7.19 18.23
N ALA A 166 -19.31 -6.81 17.26
CA ALA A 166 -19.69 -6.91 15.85
C ALA A 166 -20.04 -8.34 15.44
N LYS A 167 -19.35 -9.33 16.02
CA LYS A 167 -19.59 -10.75 15.77
C LYS A 167 -20.98 -11.21 16.22
N THR A 168 -21.41 -10.83 17.41
CA THR A 168 -22.69 -11.25 17.99
C THR A 168 -23.84 -10.28 17.69
N GLY A 169 -23.53 -9.04 17.29
CA GLY A 169 -24.48 -7.95 17.09
C GLY A 169 -24.80 -7.16 18.36
N LEU A 170 -24.21 -7.53 19.51
CA LEU A 170 -24.47 -6.86 20.79
C LEU A 170 -24.00 -5.39 20.72
N GLY A 171 -24.88 -4.44 21.09
CA GLY A 171 -24.59 -3.01 21.17
C GLY A 171 -24.49 -2.29 19.81
N VAL A 172 -24.53 -2.98 18.67
CA VAL A 172 -24.29 -2.39 17.35
C VAL A 172 -25.37 -1.39 16.94
N GLU A 173 -26.66 -1.64 17.28
CA GLU A 173 -27.75 -0.69 17.01
C GLU A 173 -27.55 0.63 17.76
N GLY A 174 -26.99 0.59 18.97
CA GLY A 174 -26.65 1.79 19.73
C GLY A 174 -25.61 2.67 19.04
N VAL A 175 -24.64 2.08 18.32
CA VAL A 175 -23.66 2.85 17.52
C VAL A 175 -24.33 3.63 16.40
N LEU A 176 -25.34 3.05 15.73
CA LEU A 176 -26.10 3.78 14.70
C LEU A 176 -26.86 4.97 15.30
N GLY A 177 -27.38 4.85 16.54
CA GLY A 177 -27.95 5.97 17.28
C GLY A 177 -26.93 7.07 17.58
N LEU A 178 -25.73 6.69 18.10
CA LEU A 178 -24.65 7.64 18.37
C LEU A 178 -24.20 8.40 17.12
N LEU A 179 -24.12 7.73 15.97
CA LEU A 179 -23.80 8.39 14.69
C LEU A 179 -24.78 9.52 14.36
N VAL A 180 -26.08 9.32 14.62
CA VAL A 180 -27.09 10.35 14.37
C VAL A 180 -26.98 11.49 15.39
N GLU A 181 -26.75 11.16 16.66
CA GLU A 181 -26.79 12.12 17.78
C GLU A 181 -25.51 12.96 17.89
N GLN A 182 -24.33 12.36 17.70
CA GLN A 182 -23.07 13.02 17.97
C GLN A 182 -22.37 13.52 16.69
N MET A 183 -22.58 12.85 15.55
CA MET A 183 -21.91 13.24 14.32
C MET A 183 -22.59 14.45 13.68
N PRO A 184 -21.85 15.51 13.31
CA PRO A 184 -22.43 16.69 12.68
C PRO A 184 -22.98 16.34 11.29
N PRO A 185 -24.04 17.00 10.83
CA PRO A 185 -24.49 16.91 9.46
C PRO A 185 -23.55 17.66 8.52
N PRO A 186 -23.47 17.28 7.23
CA PRO A 186 -22.68 18.01 6.25
C PRO A 186 -23.19 19.45 6.06
N GLU A 187 -22.26 20.35 5.86
CA GLU A 187 -22.54 21.72 5.46
C GLU A 187 -22.92 21.81 3.97
N GLY A 188 -23.45 22.93 3.51
CA GLY A 188 -23.77 23.24 2.12
C GLY A 188 -25.24 23.48 1.86
N ASP A 189 -25.54 24.12 0.73
CA ASP A 189 -26.90 24.49 0.30
C ASP A 189 -27.15 23.97 -1.13
N ASP A 190 -28.26 23.25 -1.28
CA ASP A 190 -28.75 22.74 -2.57
C ASP A 190 -29.03 23.85 -3.61
N SER A 191 -29.29 25.06 -3.17
CA SER A 191 -29.54 26.22 -4.03
C SER A 191 -28.26 26.93 -4.48
N GLY A 192 -27.11 26.55 -3.92
CA GLY A 192 -25.79 27.08 -4.25
C GLY A 192 -25.28 26.69 -5.64
N GLN A 193 -24.12 27.21 -5.97
CA GLN A 193 -23.45 26.83 -7.22
C GLN A 193 -22.78 25.47 -7.05
N LEU A 194 -22.97 24.56 -8.01
CA LEU A 194 -22.43 23.22 -7.93
C LEU A 194 -20.92 23.19 -7.72
N GLN A 195 -20.53 22.57 -6.64
CA GLN A 195 -19.16 22.12 -6.34
C GLN A 195 -19.21 20.68 -5.84
N ALA A 196 -18.58 19.76 -6.56
CA ALA A 196 -18.45 18.37 -6.12
C ALA A 196 -17.00 17.93 -6.19
N LEU A 197 -16.51 17.31 -5.11
CA LEU A 197 -15.16 16.78 -5.01
C LEU A 197 -15.13 15.35 -5.56
N ILE A 198 -14.21 15.04 -6.44
CA ILE A 198 -13.94 13.67 -6.89
C ILE A 198 -13.09 12.98 -5.81
N ILE A 199 -13.69 12.03 -5.11
CA ILE A 199 -13.03 11.26 -4.05
C ILE A 199 -12.24 10.11 -4.65
N ASP A 200 -12.82 9.43 -5.65
CA ASP A 200 -12.25 8.28 -6.32
C ASP A 200 -12.71 8.18 -7.77
N SER A 201 -11.95 7.47 -8.61
CA SER A 201 -12.32 7.22 -10.01
C SER A 201 -11.80 5.86 -10.45
N TRP A 202 -12.56 5.18 -11.30
CA TRP A 202 -12.14 3.92 -11.91
C TRP A 202 -12.67 3.80 -13.34
N PHE A 203 -12.03 2.95 -14.11
CA PHE A 203 -12.44 2.68 -15.47
C PHE A 203 -13.38 1.48 -15.54
N ASP A 204 -14.55 1.69 -16.11
CA ASP A 204 -15.53 0.65 -16.41
C ASP A 204 -15.56 0.43 -17.94
N ASN A 205 -15.41 -0.81 -18.40
CA ASN A 205 -15.31 -1.12 -19.83
C ASN A 205 -16.54 -0.70 -20.65
N TYR A 206 -17.71 -0.55 -19.99
CA TYR A 206 -18.97 -0.19 -20.65
C TYR A 206 -19.34 1.29 -20.46
N LEU A 207 -19.02 1.85 -19.30
CA LEU A 207 -19.45 3.20 -18.91
C LEU A 207 -18.35 4.25 -19.10
N GLY A 208 -17.11 3.82 -19.33
CA GLY A 208 -15.93 4.68 -19.28
C GLY A 208 -15.53 5.00 -17.84
N ILE A 209 -15.13 6.23 -17.56
CA ILE A 209 -14.77 6.64 -16.21
C ILE A 209 -16.04 6.81 -15.36
N VAL A 210 -16.03 6.14 -14.21
CA VAL A 210 -16.99 6.30 -13.13
C VAL A 210 -16.27 7.01 -11.98
N SER A 211 -16.78 8.16 -11.55
CA SER A 211 -16.21 8.92 -10.43
C SER A 211 -17.12 8.83 -9.21
N LEU A 212 -16.53 8.53 -8.04
CA LEU A 212 -17.18 8.71 -6.74
C LEU A 212 -17.01 10.16 -6.34
N VAL A 213 -18.10 10.85 -6.07
CA VAL A 213 -18.09 12.27 -5.76
C VAL A 213 -18.83 12.57 -4.47
N ARG A 214 -18.38 13.60 -3.75
CA ARG A 214 -19.14 14.27 -2.70
C ARG A 214 -19.58 15.63 -3.22
N VAL A 215 -20.87 15.89 -3.21
CA VAL A 215 -21.40 17.22 -3.50
C VAL A 215 -21.22 18.08 -2.27
N VAL A 216 -20.42 19.14 -2.38
CA VAL A 216 -20.15 20.07 -1.28
C VAL A 216 -21.18 21.20 -1.29
N GLU A 217 -21.51 21.71 -2.46
CA GLU A 217 -22.43 22.82 -2.65
C GLU A 217 -23.27 22.58 -3.90
N GLY A 218 -24.53 23.03 -3.89
CA GLY A 218 -25.43 22.94 -5.01
C GLY A 218 -26.00 21.54 -5.24
N ARG A 219 -26.51 21.30 -6.43
CA ARG A 219 -27.15 20.05 -6.83
C ARG A 219 -26.69 19.60 -8.20
N LEU A 220 -26.36 18.33 -8.33
CA LEU A 220 -25.97 17.68 -9.58
C LEU A 220 -27.14 16.83 -10.10
N ASN A 221 -27.59 17.05 -11.34
CA ASN A 221 -28.69 16.30 -11.92
C ASN A 221 -28.23 15.49 -13.15
N LYS A 222 -28.95 14.42 -13.43
CA LYS A 222 -28.81 13.70 -14.69
C LYS A 222 -29.08 14.62 -15.88
N GLY A 223 -28.19 14.63 -16.88
CA GLY A 223 -28.26 15.50 -18.05
C GLY A 223 -27.58 16.86 -17.88
N ASP A 224 -27.09 17.21 -16.68
CA ASP A 224 -26.37 18.45 -16.48
C ASP A 224 -25.03 18.44 -17.24
N LYS A 225 -24.61 19.62 -17.70
CA LYS A 225 -23.28 19.83 -18.25
C LYS A 225 -22.35 20.29 -17.14
N ILE A 226 -21.30 19.50 -16.92
CA ILE A 226 -20.28 19.73 -15.90
C ILE A 226 -18.93 20.02 -16.54
N ILE A 227 -18.09 20.73 -15.81
CA ILE A 227 -16.69 20.97 -16.14
C ILE A 227 -15.82 20.32 -15.07
N VAL A 228 -14.82 19.55 -15.49
CA VAL A 228 -13.72 19.10 -14.63
C VAL A 228 -12.70 20.20 -14.58
N LYS A 229 -12.48 20.80 -13.41
CA LYS A 229 -11.75 22.07 -13.26
C LYS A 229 -10.31 22.03 -13.77
N SER A 230 -9.56 20.95 -13.47
CA SER A 230 -8.15 20.84 -13.87
C SER A 230 -7.99 20.71 -15.40
N THR A 231 -8.94 20.01 -16.05
CA THR A 231 -8.86 19.77 -17.50
C THR A 231 -9.56 20.83 -18.33
N GLY A 232 -10.50 21.58 -17.70
CA GLY A 232 -11.36 22.56 -18.38
C GLY A 232 -12.36 21.94 -19.38
N LYS A 233 -12.41 20.60 -19.48
CA LYS A 233 -13.28 19.89 -20.43
C LYS A 233 -14.71 19.82 -19.90
N THR A 234 -15.68 20.02 -20.82
CA THR A 234 -17.10 19.92 -20.51
C THR A 234 -17.62 18.54 -20.85
N HIS A 235 -18.38 17.93 -19.93
CA HIS A 235 -18.99 16.63 -20.06
C HIS A 235 -20.48 16.70 -19.71
N SER A 236 -21.27 15.74 -20.20
CA SER A 236 -22.69 15.61 -19.85
C SER A 236 -22.83 14.44 -18.87
N VAL A 237 -23.61 14.63 -17.82
CA VAL A 237 -23.90 13.59 -16.84
C VAL A 237 -24.90 12.60 -17.42
N ASP A 238 -24.43 11.42 -17.78
CA ASP A 238 -25.25 10.36 -18.38
C ASP A 238 -26.02 9.57 -17.30
N GLN A 239 -25.33 9.28 -16.19
CA GLN A 239 -25.89 8.57 -15.04
C GLN A 239 -25.26 9.12 -13.75
N LEU A 240 -26.03 9.04 -12.69
CA LEU A 240 -25.59 9.26 -11.32
C LEU A 240 -26.43 8.43 -10.35
N GLY A 241 -25.98 8.26 -9.13
CA GLY A 241 -26.71 7.51 -8.11
C GLY A 241 -25.86 7.20 -6.89
N ARG A 242 -26.35 6.29 -6.06
CA ARG A 242 -25.73 5.89 -4.79
C ARG A 242 -25.37 4.40 -4.81
N PHE A 243 -24.57 3.98 -3.86
CA PHE A 243 -24.26 2.57 -3.61
C PHE A 243 -25.00 2.08 -2.36
N THR A 244 -25.87 1.07 -2.49
CA THR A 244 -26.70 0.52 -1.40
C THR A 244 -26.60 -1.02 -1.27
N PRO A 245 -25.55 -1.70 -1.03
CA PRO A 245 -24.19 -1.71 -1.59
C PRO A 245 -24.11 -1.83 -3.12
N LYS A 246 -25.21 -2.21 -3.78
CA LYS A 246 -25.29 -2.23 -5.26
C LYS A 246 -25.53 -0.82 -5.80
N ARG A 247 -25.09 -0.58 -7.02
CA ARG A 247 -25.39 0.69 -7.73
C ARG A 247 -26.88 0.91 -7.83
N GLN A 248 -27.38 1.98 -7.25
CA GLN A 248 -28.76 2.44 -7.40
C GLN A 248 -28.79 3.75 -8.16
N PRO A 249 -29.32 3.78 -9.39
CA PRO A 249 -29.46 5.02 -10.14
C PRO A 249 -30.39 6.00 -9.44
N ASP A 250 -30.02 7.28 -9.45
CA ASP A 250 -30.83 8.38 -8.93
C ASP A 250 -31.04 9.46 -9.98
N LYS A 251 -31.85 10.47 -9.68
CA LYS A 251 -32.11 11.61 -10.58
C LYS A 251 -31.18 12.76 -10.30
N SER A 252 -30.75 12.92 -9.04
CA SER A 252 -29.89 14.01 -8.59
C SER A 252 -29.12 13.62 -7.33
N LEU A 253 -28.01 14.32 -7.09
CA LEU A 253 -27.26 14.34 -5.84
C LEU A 253 -27.24 15.79 -5.33
N GLY A 254 -27.64 16.01 -4.06
CA GLY A 254 -27.65 17.32 -3.40
C GLY A 254 -26.44 17.55 -2.52
N ALA A 255 -26.36 18.73 -1.93
CA ALA A 255 -25.29 19.12 -1.01
C ALA A 255 -25.20 18.16 0.18
N GLY A 256 -23.98 17.66 0.46
CA GLY A 256 -23.70 16.67 1.49
C GLY A 256 -23.83 15.21 1.02
N GLU A 257 -24.43 14.93 -0.12
CA GLU A 257 -24.59 13.56 -0.60
C GLU A 257 -23.30 13.05 -1.27
N VAL A 258 -23.05 11.74 -1.06
CA VAL A 258 -21.96 10.99 -1.71
C VAL A 258 -22.58 10.01 -2.72
N GLY A 259 -22.03 9.97 -3.93
CA GLY A 259 -22.55 9.10 -4.97
C GLY A 259 -21.62 8.96 -6.17
N TYR A 260 -22.03 8.13 -7.13
CA TYR A 260 -21.28 7.96 -8.36
C TYR A 260 -21.82 8.82 -9.49
N VAL A 261 -20.92 9.23 -10.37
CA VAL A 261 -21.21 9.99 -11.59
C VAL A 261 -20.54 9.32 -12.79
N VAL A 262 -21.34 9.17 -13.86
CA VAL A 262 -20.86 8.74 -15.18
C VAL A 262 -21.14 9.88 -16.15
N ALA A 263 -20.09 10.42 -16.76
CA ALA A 263 -20.20 11.59 -17.65
C ALA A 263 -19.56 11.35 -19.04
N GLY A 264 -19.55 10.10 -19.50
CA GLY A 264 -19.03 9.73 -20.81
C GLY A 264 -17.55 10.08 -21.02
N ILE A 265 -16.77 10.21 -19.94
CA ILE A 265 -15.34 10.53 -19.99
C ILE A 265 -14.59 9.27 -20.43
N LYS A 266 -13.94 9.32 -21.58
CA LYS A 266 -13.15 8.19 -22.12
C LYS A 266 -11.66 8.34 -21.92
N ASP A 267 -11.20 9.57 -21.73
CA ASP A 267 -9.80 9.90 -21.45
C ASP A 267 -9.51 9.56 -19.99
N ILE A 268 -8.57 8.65 -19.76
CA ILE A 268 -8.19 8.16 -18.42
C ILE A 268 -7.76 9.32 -17.51
N THR A 269 -7.14 10.35 -18.07
CA THR A 269 -6.75 11.57 -17.32
C THR A 269 -7.88 12.59 -17.15
N GLY A 270 -9.07 12.27 -17.64
CA GLY A 270 -10.19 13.22 -17.77
C GLY A 270 -10.92 13.55 -16.47
N ALA A 271 -10.79 12.73 -15.42
CA ALA A 271 -11.42 12.95 -14.11
C ALA A 271 -10.48 12.51 -12.98
N PRO A 272 -9.40 13.27 -12.73
CA PRO A 272 -8.43 12.92 -11.71
C PRO A 272 -9.03 13.03 -10.31
N VAL A 273 -8.59 12.15 -9.42
CA VAL A 273 -8.97 12.16 -8.01
C VAL A 273 -8.51 13.45 -7.34
N GLY A 274 -9.36 14.04 -6.50
CA GLY A 274 -9.13 15.34 -5.85
C GLY A 274 -9.52 16.54 -6.69
N ASP A 275 -10.01 16.33 -7.91
CA ASP A 275 -10.50 17.43 -8.74
C ASP A 275 -11.94 17.85 -8.39
N THR A 276 -12.33 18.98 -8.91
CA THR A 276 -13.65 19.59 -8.66
C THR A 276 -14.51 19.55 -9.91
N LEU A 277 -15.73 19.05 -9.77
CA LEU A 277 -16.79 19.17 -10.75
C LEU A 277 -17.61 20.42 -10.47
N VAL A 278 -17.79 21.25 -11.48
CA VAL A 278 -18.62 22.47 -11.42
C VAL A 278 -19.61 22.48 -12.56
N SER A 279 -20.68 23.27 -12.44
CA SER A 279 -21.64 23.46 -13.53
C SER A 279 -20.99 24.21 -14.69
N ALA A 280 -21.25 23.77 -15.93
CA ALA A 280 -20.82 24.51 -17.12
C ALA A 280 -21.45 25.91 -17.23
N LYS A 281 -22.52 26.20 -16.47
CA LYS A 281 -23.17 27.49 -16.40
C LYS A 281 -22.49 28.46 -15.42
N SER A 282 -21.66 27.95 -14.51
CA SER A 282 -21.03 28.70 -13.42
C SER A 282 -19.56 28.25 -13.31
N SER A 283 -18.78 28.49 -14.38
CA SER A 283 -17.38 28.07 -14.46
C SER A 283 -16.42 28.84 -13.53
N ASP A 284 -16.86 29.99 -13.00
CA ASP A 284 -16.06 30.88 -12.15
C ASP A 284 -15.96 30.41 -10.68
N VAL A 285 -16.69 29.35 -10.33
CA VAL A 285 -16.63 28.74 -9.00
C VAL A 285 -15.19 28.24 -8.72
N PRO A 286 -14.59 28.54 -7.54
CA PRO A 286 -13.25 28.10 -7.22
C PRO A 286 -13.13 26.59 -7.15
N GLN A 287 -11.93 26.09 -7.40
CA GLN A 287 -11.60 24.68 -7.17
C GLN A 287 -11.58 24.41 -5.66
N LEU A 288 -12.15 23.28 -5.25
CA LEU A 288 -12.03 22.81 -3.87
C LEU A 288 -10.57 22.44 -3.56
N PRO A 289 -10.15 22.53 -2.31
CA PRO A 289 -8.88 21.95 -1.89
C PRO A 289 -8.84 20.48 -2.30
N GLY A 290 -7.92 20.15 -3.18
CA GLY A 290 -7.70 18.77 -3.61
C GLY A 290 -6.85 18.03 -2.59
N PHE A 291 -6.48 16.80 -2.94
CA PHE A 291 -5.60 15.99 -2.10
C PHE A 291 -4.14 16.34 -2.35
N SER A 292 -3.33 16.34 -1.29
CA SER A 292 -1.89 16.51 -1.39
C SER A 292 -1.28 15.35 -2.19
N LYS A 293 -0.38 15.66 -3.14
CA LYS A 293 0.35 14.61 -3.85
C LYS A 293 1.29 13.91 -2.88
N VAL A 294 1.12 12.62 -2.72
CA VAL A 294 2.00 11.80 -1.90
C VAL A 294 3.23 11.41 -2.72
N LYS A 295 4.40 11.49 -2.10
CA LYS A 295 5.63 11.03 -2.71
C LYS A 295 5.81 9.54 -2.43
N PRO A 296 6.08 8.73 -3.47
CA PRO A 296 6.41 7.32 -3.25
C PRO A 296 7.62 7.15 -2.34
N GLN A 297 7.59 6.12 -1.51
CA GLN A 297 8.67 5.78 -0.58
C GLN A 297 9.53 4.63 -1.10
N VAL A 298 8.92 3.73 -1.89
CA VAL A 298 9.56 2.54 -2.46
C VAL A 298 9.46 2.60 -3.97
N TYR A 299 10.54 2.26 -4.66
CA TYR A 299 10.59 2.18 -6.11
C TYR A 299 11.06 0.81 -6.57
N ALA A 300 10.39 0.25 -7.56
CA ALA A 300 10.83 -0.97 -8.25
C ALA A 300 10.54 -0.87 -9.74
N GLY A 301 11.37 -1.52 -10.55
CA GLY A 301 11.08 -1.73 -11.97
C GLY A 301 10.15 -2.94 -12.12
N LEU A 302 9.07 -2.78 -12.86
CA LEU A 302 8.19 -3.86 -13.29
C LEU A 302 8.39 -4.11 -14.78
N PHE A 303 8.61 -5.38 -15.14
CA PHE A 303 8.94 -5.77 -16.51
C PHE A 303 8.05 -6.93 -16.93
N PRO A 304 7.42 -6.90 -18.12
CA PRO A 304 6.67 -8.04 -18.61
C PRO A 304 7.64 -9.19 -18.98
N VAL A 305 7.23 -10.42 -18.72
CA VAL A 305 8.01 -11.62 -19.08
C VAL A 305 8.19 -11.70 -20.59
N THR A 306 7.16 -11.34 -21.35
CA THR A 306 7.16 -11.30 -22.81
C THR A 306 7.18 -9.86 -23.30
N SER A 307 8.06 -9.53 -24.22
CA SER A 307 8.16 -8.17 -24.80
C SER A 307 6.89 -7.73 -25.51
N ASP A 308 6.11 -8.68 -26.02
CA ASP A 308 4.85 -8.41 -26.73
C ASP A 308 3.75 -7.87 -25.80
N ASP A 309 3.87 -8.10 -24.49
CA ASP A 309 2.91 -7.65 -23.48
C ASP A 309 3.15 -6.20 -23.02
N PHE A 310 4.20 -5.51 -23.52
CA PHE A 310 4.55 -4.16 -23.08
C PHE A 310 3.43 -3.14 -23.28
N GLU A 311 2.74 -3.14 -24.42
CA GLU A 311 1.64 -2.22 -24.68
C GLU A 311 0.42 -2.52 -23.80
N SER A 312 0.08 -3.80 -23.63
CA SER A 312 -1.00 -4.23 -22.71
C SER A 312 -0.67 -3.84 -21.26
N PHE A 313 0.60 -3.94 -20.87
CA PHE A 313 1.07 -3.53 -19.56
C PHE A 313 0.96 -2.02 -19.36
N ARG A 314 1.31 -1.20 -20.37
CA ARG A 314 1.14 0.24 -20.31
C ARG A 314 -0.33 0.63 -20.11
N GLU A 315 -1.23 0.05 -20.90
CA GLU A 315 -2.67 0.31 -20.77
C GLU A 315 -3.23 -0.10 -19.40
N ALA A 316 -2.74 -1.22 -18.85
CA ALA A 316 -3.13 -1.69 -17.53
C ALA A 316 -2.67 -0.72 -16.43
N LEU A 317 -1.42 -0.22 -16.51
CA LEU A 317 -0.91 0.79 -15.58
C LEU A 317 -1.70 2.10 -15.65
N GLU A 318 -2.02 2.58 -16.85
CA GLU A 318 -2.83 3.78 -17.04
C GLU A 318 -4.20 3.66 -16.35
N LYS A 319 -4.87 2.51 -16.50
CA LYS A 319 -6.16 2.23 -15.84
C LYS A 319 -5.99 2.10 -14.32
N LEU A 320 -4.91 1.48 -13.87
CA LEU A 320 -4.66 1.27 -12.45
C LEU A 320 -4.36 2.59 -11.73
N VAL A 321 -3.57 3.49 -12.33
CA VAL A 321 -3.26 4.82 -11.75
C VAL A 321 -4.50 5.70 -11.61
N LEU A 322 -5.49 5.57 -12.49
CA LEU A 322 -6.77 6.26 -12.31
C LEU A 322 -7.45 5.82 -11.00
N ASN A 323 -7.36 4.53 -10.70
CA ASN A 323 -7.95 3.92 -9.51
C ASN A 323 -7.06 4.09 -8.26
N ASP A 324 -5.75 4.16 -8.45
CA ASP A 324 -4.75 4.31 -7.39
C ASP A 324 -3.87 5.52 -7.69
N ALA A 325 -4.31 6.69 -7.23
CA ALA A 325 -3.61 7.95 -7.48
C ALA A 325 -2.28 8.09 -6.72
N SER A 326 -1.94 7.13 -5.85
CA SER A 326 -0.64 7.07 -5.15
C SER A 326 0.44 6.35 -5.96
N LEU A 327 0.04 5.55 -6.95
CA LEU A 327 0.96 4.86 -7.84
C LEU A 327 1.58 5.83 -8.85
N PHE A 328 2.90 5.90 -8.85
CA PHE A 328 3.68 6.61 -9.86
C PHE A 328 4.33 5.62 -10.83
N TYR A 329 4.46 5.97 -12.10
CA TYR A 329 5.23 5.16 -13.04
C TYR A 329 5.89 6.01 -14.13
N GLU A 330 7.05 5.57 -14.60
CA GLU A 330 7.77 6.11 -15.75
C GLU A 330 8.39 4.98 -16.58
N PRO A 331 8.58 5.16 -17.90
CA PRO A 331 9.25 4.16 -18.72
C PRO A 331 10.66 3.85 -18.22
N GLU A 332 11.01 2.57 -18.18
CA GLU A 332 12.34 2.08 -17.79
C GLU A 332 12.82 1.03 -18.78
N SER A 333 14.14 0.95 -18.95
CA SER A 333 14.80 -0.13 -19.69
C SER A 333 15.87 -0.78 -18.82
N SER A 334 15.91 -2.10 -18.82
CA SER A 334 16.93 -2.92 -18.17
C SER A 334 17.69 -3.71 -19.23
N ASP A 335 19.01 -3.78 -19.10
CA ASP A 335 19.84 -4.61 -20.00
C ASP A 335 19.50 -6.10 -19.85
N ALA A 336 19.06 -6.52 -18.67
CA ALA A 336 18.71 -7.90 -18.37
C ALA A 336 17.25 -8.26 -18.70
N LEU A 337 16.29 -7.32 -18.49
CA LEU A 337 14.84 -7.57 -18.54
C LEU A 337 14.12 -6.89 -19.71
N GLY A 338 14.80 -6.01 -20.45
CA GLY A 338 14.21 -5.28 -21.57
C GLY A 338 13.41 -4.04 -21.14
N PHE A 339 12.29 -3.76 -21.85
CA PHE A 339 11.46 -2.59 -21.59
C PHE A 339 10.41 -2.88 -20.53
N GLY A 340 10.22 -1.92 -19.62
CA GLY A 340 9.26 -1.96 -18.53
C GLY A 340 8.96 -0.58 -18.00
N PHE A 341 8.52 -0.52 -16.75
CA PHE A 341 8.22 0.75 -16.06
C PHE A 341 8.85 0.76 -14.68
N ARG A 342 9.47 1.90 -14.34
CA ARG A 342 9.86 2.24 -12.97
C ARG A 342 8.62 2.71 -12.24
N CYS A 343 8.20 1.97 -11.23
CA CYS A 343 7.02 2.28 -10.44
C CYS A 343 7.42 2.74 -9.04
N GLY A 344 6.67 3.72 -8.52
CA GLY A 344 6.81 4.24 -7.16
C GLY A 344 5.58 3.90 -6.33
N PHE A 345 5.81 3.41 -5.12
CA PHE A 345 4.81 2.86 -4.20
C PHE A 345 4.91 3.53 -2.83
N LEU A 346 3.83 3.49 -2.04
CA LEU A 346 3.83 3.98 -0.67
C LEU A 346 4.62 3.07 0.29
N GLY A 347 4.63 1.76 0.04
CA GLY A 347 5.35 0.76 0.82
C GLY A 347 5.44 -0.57 0.09
N MET A 348 5.95 -1.61 0.78
CA MET A 348 6.11 -2.94 0.19
C MET A 348 4.79 -3.66 -0.04
N LEU A 349 3.84 -3.55 0.89
CA LEU A 349 2.52 -4.15 0.73
C LEU A 349 1.78 -3.51 -0.45
N HIS A 350 1.88 -2.19 -0.61
CA HIS A 350 1.32 -1.50 -1.77
C HIS A 350 1.94 -2.03 -3.08
N MET A 351 3.27 -2.22 -3.13
CA MET A 351 3.95 -2.78 -4.30
C MET A 351 3.45 -4.20 -4.64
N GLU A 352 3.35 -5.08 -3.64
CA GLU A 352 2.85 -6.44 -3.84
C GLU A 352 1.42 -6.46 -4.36
N ILE A 353 0.55 -5.61 -3.80
CA ILE A 353 -0.85 -5.51 -4.21
C ILE A 353 -0.98 -4.99 -5.64
N VAL A 354 -0.22 -3.96 -6.01
CA VAL A 354 -0.20 -3.44 -7.38
C VAL A 354 0.26 -4.52 -8.36
N GLN A 355 1.31 -5.26 -8.04
CA GLN A 355 1.78 -6.37 -8.86
C GLN A 355 0.70 -7.46 -9.00
N GLU A 356 0.12 -7.94 -7.90
CA GLU A 356 -0.93 -8.96 -7.95
C GLU A 356 -2.17 -8.50 -8.69
N ARG A 357 -2.56 -7.23 -8.59
CA ARG A 357 -3.67 -6.66 -9.36
C ARG A 357 -3.36 -6.67 -10.86
N LEU A 358 -2.16 -6.25 -11.26
CA LEU A 358 -1.74 -6.31 -12.66
C LEU A 358 -1.74 -7.74 -13.22
N GLU A 359 -1.31 -8.71 -12.41
CA GLU A 359 -1.29 -10.12 -12.79
C GLU A 359 -2.72 -10.70 -12.89
N ARG A 360 -3.57 -10.45 -11.88
CA ARG A 360 -4.91 -11.08 -11.79
C ARG A 360 -5.99 -10.36 -12.60
N GLU A 361 -6.02 -9.02 -12.55
CA GLU A 361 -7.08 -8.23 -13.22
C GLU A 361 -6.81 -8.07 -14.72
N TYR A 362 -5.52 -8.03 -15.12
CA TYR A 362 -5.11 -7.76 -16.50
C TYR A 362 -4.40 -8.94 -17.18
N GLY A 363 -4.15 -10.04 -16.44
CA GLY A 363 -3.55 -11.26 -16.99
C GLY A 363 -2.10 -11.10 -17.45
N LEU A 364 -1.33 -10.25 -16.77
CA LEU A 364 0.06 -9.97 -17.07
C LEU A 364 0.99 -10.83 -16.22
N ASP A 365 2.06 -11.36 -16.83
CA ASP A 365 3.15 -12.00 -16.11
C ASP A 365 4.30 -10.98 -15.96
N LEU A 366 4.64 -10.61 -14.71
CA LEU A 366 5.57 -9.53 -14.42
C LEU A 366 6.79 -10.00 -13.63
N ILE A 367 7.95 -9.42 -13.92
CA ILE A 367 9.18 -9.54 -13.15
C ILE A 367 9.42 -8.22 -12.43
N THR A 368 9.66 -8.28 -11.12
CA THR A 368 9.97 -7.11 -10.30
C THR A 368 11.46 -7.01 -10.02
N SER A 369 12.06 -5.85 -10.28
CA SER A 369 13.44 -5.58 -9.87
C SER A 369 13.54 -5.42 -8.34
N ALA A 370 14.77 -5.44 -7.80
CA ALA A 370 14.99 -5.19 -6.38
C ALA A 370 14.40 -3.82 -5.97
N PRO A 371 13.53 -3.76 -4.94
CA PRO A 371 12.97 -2.50 -4.48
C PRO A 371 14.06 -1.64 -3.82
N THR A 372 13.89 -0.35 -3.94
CA THR A 372 14.81 0.66 -3.40
C THR A 372 14.04 1.88 -2.91
N VAL A 373 14.67 2.64 -2.02
CA VAL A 373 14.19 3.96 -1.62
C VAL A 373 14.86 5.05 -2.46
N VAL A 374 14.41 6.28 -2.35
CA VAL A 374 15.08 7.42 -2.99
C VAL A 374 16.29 7.83 -2.15
N TYR A 375 17.44 7.94 -2.79
CA TYR A 375 18.67 8.49 -2.20
C TYR A 375 18.96 9.87 -2.77
N GLU A 376 19.58 10.73 -1.98
CA GLU A 376 20.16 11.98 -2.46
C GLU A 376 21.66 11.82 -2.66
N VAL A 377 22.14 12.23 -3.83
CA VAL A 377 23.56 12.17 -4.19
C VAL A 377 24.05 13.60 -4.43
N GLU A 378 24.98 14.04 -3.59
CA GLU A 378 25.66 15.33 -3.74
C GLU A 378 26.81 15.15 -4.74
N LEU A 379 26.70 15.84 -5.88
CA LEU A 379 27.71 15.82 -6.92
C LEU A 379 28.91 16.72 -6.55
N ASN A 380 30.02 16.59 -7.27
CA ASN A 380 31.24 17.37 -6.99
C ASN A 380 31.07 18.88 -7.22
N ASP A 381 30.06 19.29 -7.99
CA ASP A 381 29.68 20.70 -8.21
C ASP A 381 28.75 21.27 -7.13
N GLY A 382 28.37 20.45 -6.15
CA GLY A 382 27.46 20.80 -5.06
C GLY A 382 25.98 20.66 -5.39
N SER A 383 25.61 20.22 -6.59
CA SER A 383 24.22 19.94 -6.93
C SER A 383 23.76 18.62 -6.27
N ILE A 384 22.47 18.52 -5.97
CA ILE A 384 21.85 17.33 -5.38
C ILE A 384 20.99 16.65 -6.44
N GLN A 385 21.27 15.37 -6.69
CA GLN A 385 20.50 14.52 -7.58
C GLN A 385 19.76 13.46 -6.75
N GLN A 386 18.47 13.29 -7.00
CA GLN A 386 17.72 12.17 -6.45
C GLN A 386 17.92 10.92 -7.31
N VAL A 387 18.20 9.79 -6.65
CA VAL A 387 18.46 8.50 -7.27
C VAL A 387 17.54 7.46 -6.65
N ASP A 388 16.59 7.00 -7.42
CA ASP A 388 15.63 5.95 -7.08
C ASP A 388 16.00 4.59 -7.73
N ASN A 389 16.92 4.62 -8.71
CA ASN A 389 17.43 3.43 -9.39
C ASN A 389 18.94 3.31 -9.22
N PRO A 390 19.45 2.21 -8.60
CA PRO A 390 20.88 2.01 -8.42
C PRO A 390 21.69 2.05 -9.72
N SER A 391 21.08 1.72 -10.87
CA SER A 391 21.77 1.77 -12.17
C SER A 391 22.04 3.21 -12.66
N ARG A 392 21.25 4.16 -12.18
CA ARG A 392 21.40 5.60 -12.47
C ARG A 392 22.36 6.33 -11.52
N LEU A 393 23.00 5.58 -10.57
CA LEU A 393 23.94 6.18 -9.63
C LEU A 393 25.14 6.80 -10.38
N PRO A 394 25.45 8.10 -10.21
CA PRO A 394 26.62 8.72 -10.81
C PRO A 394 27.92 8.03 -10.40
N THR A 395 28.89 7.96 -11.30
CA THR A 395 30.21 7.33 -11.00
C THR A 395 31.07 8.20 -10.09
N ASN A 396 30.89 9.53 -10.15
CA ASN A 396 31.65 10.50 -9.36
C ASN A 396 30.70 11.39 -8.58
N TYR A 397 30.69 11.22 -7.27
CA TYR A 397 29.91 12.03 -6.33
C TYR A 397 30.72 12.30 -5.07
N ARG A 398 30.32 13.34 -4.34
CA ARG A 398 30.96 13.74 -3.08
C ARG A 398 30.42 12.91 -1.91
N GLN A 399 29.09 12.79 -1.82
CA GLN A 399 28.42 12.13 -0.70
C GLN A 399 27.06 11.57 -1.12
N MET A 400 26.64 10.48 -0.49
CA MET A 400 25.27 9.98 -0.55
C MET A 400 24.56 10.24 0.77
N ARG A 401 23.25 10.54 0.66
CA ARG A 401 22.35 10.68 1.80
C ARG A 401 21.22 9.68 1.65
N GLU A 402 20.86 9.03 2.76
CA GLU A 402 19.73 8.12 2.81
C GLU A 402 18.53 8.78 3.49
N PRO A 403 17.29 8.41 3.09
CA PRO A 403 16.10 8.87 3.76
C PRO A 403 15.99 8.22 5.14
N ILE A 404 15.69 9.04 6.15
CA ILE A 404 15.44 8.61 7.52
C ILE A 404 13.94 8.62 7.75
N ALA A 405 13.44 7.54 8.33
CA ALA A 405 12.08 7.41 8.81
C ALA A 405 12.00 7.79 10.28
N ASP A 406 10.95 8.49 10.62
CA ASP A 406 10.44 8.68 11.96
C ASP A 406 9.50 7.53 12.28
N VAL A 407 9.83 6.71 13.26
CA VAL A 407 9.20 5.41 13.51
C VAL A 407 8.59 5.39 14.89
N ASN A 408 7.28 5.14 14.95
CA ASN A 408 6.53 4.96 16.19
C ASN A 408 6.11 3.49 16.32
N ILE A 409 6.51 2.86 17.43
CA ILE A 409 6.16 1.48 17.76
C ILE A 409 5.37 1.48 19.05
N LEU A 410 4.19 0.86 19.03
CA LEU A 410 3.40 0.62 20.23
C LEU A 410 3.41 -0.89 20.53
N THR A 411 3.74 -1.24 21.78
CA THR A 411 3.93 -2.64 22.17
C THR A 411 3.69 -2.86 23.67
N PRO A 412 3.22 -4.05 24.09
CA PRO A 412 3.25 -4.45 25.50
C PRO A 412 4.67 -4.47 26.05
N GLN A 413 4.81 -4.16 27.36
CA GLN A 413 6.10 -4.03 28.06
C GLN A 413 7.00 -5.27 27.94
N ASP A 414 6.42 -6.45 27.84
CA ASP A 414 7.14 -7.74 27.76
C ASP A 414 8.04 -7.86 26.51
N TYR A 415 7.72 -7.16 25.43
CA TYR A 415 8.43 -7.26 24.15
C TYR A 415 9.44 -6.13 23.91
N VAL A 416 9.51 -5.13 24.78
CA VAL A 416 10.38 -3.95 24.62
C VAL A 416 11.84 -4.35 24.36
N GLY A 417 12.41 -5.27 25.14
CA GLY A 417 13.81 -5.68 24.99
C GLY A 417 14.14 -6.30 23.62
N GLY A 418 13.27 -7.16 23.11
CA GLY A 418 13.42 -7.76 21.78
C GLY A 418 13.30 -6.72 20.65
N ILE A 419 12.36 -5.80 20.78
CA ILE A 419 12.14 -4.73 19.81
C ILE A 419 13.30 -3.72 19.81
N MET A 420 13.82 -3.35 20.97
CA MET A 420 15.01 -2.50 21.08
C MET A 420 16.20 -3.12 20.33
N SER A 421 16.45 -4.42 20.54
CA SER A 421 17.53 -5.13 19.84
C SER A 421 17.31 -5.10 18.33
N LEU A 422 16.09 -5.35 17.87
CA LEU A 422 15.73 -5.30 16.45
C LEU A 422 15.97 -3.90 15.86
N CYS A 423 15.55 -2.83 16.54
CA CYS A 423 15.76 -1.45 16.08
C CYS A 423 17.26 -1.09 16.00
N VAL A 424 18.06 -1.48 16.97
CA VAL A 424 19.52 -1.24 17.00
C VAL A 424 20.19 -2.00 15.84
N ASP A 425 19.85 -3.27 15.60
CA ASP A 425 20.38 -4.06 14.50
C ASP A 425 20.06 -3.44 13.12
N ARG A 426 18.96 -2.69 13.03
CA ARG A 426 18.52 -1.93 11.87
C ARG A 426 19.01 -0.47 11.86
N ARG A 427 20.08 -0.17 12.58
CA ARG A 427 20.72 1.15 12.65
C ARG A 427 19.79 2.25 13.20
N GLY A 428 18.78 1.86 13.97
CA GLY A 428 17.85 2.76 14.61
C GLY A 428 18.51 3.56 15.75
N VAL A 429 18.06 4.81 15.90
CA VAL A 429 18.42 5.72 16.98
C VAL A 429 17.18 6.01 17.79
N GLN A 430 17.17 5.57 19.05
CA GLN A 430 16.05 5.82 19.95
C GLN A 430 15.96 7.30 20.31
N LYS A 431 14.77 7.88 20.20
CA LYS A 431 14.47 9.27 20.56
C LYS A 431 13.73 9.37 21.87
N ASN A 432 12.65 8.62 22.01
CA ASN A 432 11.81 8.67 23.18
C ASN A 432 11.19 7.30 23.49
N MET A 433 10.75 7.13 24.74
CA MET A 433 10.01 5.96 25.19
C MET A 433 9.05 6.40 26.28
N HIS A 434 7.80 6.07 26.14
CA HIS A 434 6.75 6.40 27.10
C HIS A 434 6.00 5.14 27.51
N PHE A 435 5.78 5.00 28.83
CA PHE A 435 5.07 3.87 29.42
C PHE A 435 3.68 4.34 29.87
N SER A 436 2.63 3.65 29.45
CA SER A 436 1.26 3.91 29.83
C SER A 436 0.49 2.59 29.96
N GLN A 437 -0.09 2.32 31.11
CA GLN A 437 -1.02 1.21 31.39
C GLN A 437 -0.58 -0.17 30.86
N GLY A 438 0.74 -0.49 30.89
CA GLY A 438 1.29 -1.74 30.38
C GLY A 438 1.67 -1.72 28.91
N GLN A 439 1.30 -0.68 28.17
CA GLN A 439 1.77 -0.40 26.82
C GLN A 439 3.00 0.51 26.85
N VAL A 440 3.85 0.39 25.86
CA VAL A 440 5.04 1.21 25.67
C VAL A 440 5.05 1.79 24.27
N SER A 441 5.03 3.12 24.19
CA SER A 441 5.25 3.85 22.95
C SER A 441 6.74 4.13 22.81
N MET A 442 7.32 3.69 21.70
CA MET A 442 8.75 3.81 21.40
C MET A 442 8.92 4.63 20.12
N HIS A 443 9.65 5.74 20.24
CA HIS A 443 9.96 6.61 19.10
C HIS A 443 11.41 6.45 18.67
N TRP A 444 11.63 6.15 17.38
CA TRP A 444 12.92 5.87 16.77
C TRP A 444 13.11 6.65 15.48
N GLU A 445 14.35 7.01 15.17
CA GLU A 445 14.74 7.37 13.81
C GLU A 445 15.53 6.22 13.19
N MET A 446 15.11 5.79 11.99
CA MET A 446 15.72 4.64 11.32
C MET A 446 15.91 4.92 9.82
N PRO A 447 16.95 4.37 9.17
CA PRO A 447 17.01 4.45 7.71
C PRO A 447 15.77 3.84 7.06
N MET A 448 15.11 4.59 6.17
CA MET A 448 13.86 4.17 5.52
C MET A 448 13.99 2.79 4.86
N ASN A 449 15.12 2.52 4.21
CA ASN A 449 15.39 1.22 3.58
C ASN A 449 15.42 0.05 4.57
N GLU A 450 15.72 0.30 5.86
CA GLU A 450 15.67 -0.72 6.91
C GLU A 450 14.25 -0.96 7.42
N VAL A 451 13.37 0.04 7.30
CA VAL A 451 11.97 -0.01 7.74
C VAL A 451 11.07 -0.65 6.69
N VAL A 452 11.14 -0.16 5.44
CA VAL A 452 10.16 -0.54 4.40
C VAL A 452 10.32 -1.97 3.87
N MET A 453 11.46 -2.64 4.08
CA MET A 453 11.71 -3.97 3.52
C MET A 453 11.02 -5.09 4.32
N ASP A 454 11.61 -5.52 5.42
CA ASP A 454 11.18 -6.68 6.21
C ASP A 454 10.99 -6.38 7.69
N PHE A 455 11.09 -5.10 8.08
CA PHE A 455 11.04 -4.70 9.50
C PHE A 455 9.69 -5.02 10.15
N PHE A 456 8.58 -4.80 9.43
CA PHE A 456 7.25 -5.09 9.95
C PHE A 456 7.07 -6.57 10.28
N ASP A 457 7.50 -7.46 9.39
CA ASP A 457 7.41 -8.91 9.60
C ASP A 457 8.27 -9.37 10.78
N ARG A 458 9.47 -8.80 10.91
CA ARG A 458 10.37 -9.05 12.04
C ARG A 458 9.78 -8.52 13.34
N LEU A 459 9.20 -7.32 13.31
CA LEU A 459 8.54 -6.72 14.47
C LEU A 459 7.40 -7.61 14.97
N LYS A 460 6.52 -8.04 14.06
CA LYS A 460 5.43 -8.98 14.36
C LYS A 460 5.96 -10.31 14.92
N SER A 461 7.04 -10.84 14.35
CA SER A 461 7.66 -12.08 14.83
C SER A 461 8.21 -11.95 16.25
N VAL A 462 8.98 -10.89 16.54
CA VAL A 462 9.60 -10.65 17.85
C VAL A 462 8.56 -10.37 18.93
N SER A 463 7.49 -9.66 18.57
CA SER A 463 6.38 -9.30 19.47
C SER A 463 5.25 -10.33 19.49
N ARG A 464 5.35 -11.46 18.80
CA ARG A 464 4.27 -12.45 18.63
C ARG A 464 2.96 -11.84 18.10
N GLY A 465 3.07 -10.81 17.26
CA GLY A 465 1.94 -10.10 16.69
C GLY A 465 1.42 -8.92 17.50
N PHE A 466 1.94 -8.68 18.71
CA PHE A 466 1.42 -7.65 19.61
C PHE A 466 1.97 -6.23 19.37
N ALA A 467 3.05 -6.06 18.61
CA ALA A 467 3.56 -4.74 18.31
C ALA A 467 2.97 -4.18 17.02
N SER A 468 2.64 -2.90 17.03
CA SER A 468 2.23 -2.14 15.87
C SER A 468 3.28 -1.10 15.49
N LEU A 469 3.26 -0.70 14.24
CA LEU A 469 4.22 0.19 13.61
C LEU A 469 3.49 1.26 12.80
N ASP A 470 3.92 2.50 13.00
CA ASP A 470 3.65 3.61 12.10
C ASP A 470 4.96 4.32 11.78
N TYR A 471 5.11 4.83 10.55
CA TYR A 471 6.32 5.54 10.15
C TYR A 471 6.04 6.61 9.10
N SER A 472 6.87 7.65 9.12
CA SER A 472 6.82 8.75 8.16
C SER A 472 8.23 9.15 7.75
N PHE A 473 8.36 9.83 6.60
CA PHE A 473 9.62 10.42 6.17
C PHE A 473 10.00 11.61 7.07
N ALA A 474 11.21 11.60 7.63
CA ALA A 474 11.72 12.71 8.44
C ALA A 474 12.64 13.65 7.63
N ARG A 475 13.75 13.13 7.12
CA ARG A 475 14.79 13.89 6.41
C ARG A 475 15.76 12.98 5.65
N PHE A 476 16.72 13.59 4.94
CA PHE A 476 17.87 12.88 4.39
C PHE A 476 19.11 13.11 5.25
N ASP A 477 19.79 12.03 5.64
CA ASP A 477 21.04 12.07 6.38
C ASP A 477 22.18 11.42 5.61
N ALA A 478 23.39 11.98 5.74
CA ALA A 478 24.60 11.46 5.13
C ALA A 478 24.96 10.08 5.69
N ALA A 479 25.25 9.13 4.81
CA ALA A 479 25.62 7.77 5.20
C ALA A 479 26.69 7.16 4.30
N ASN A 480 27.42 6.16 4.84
CA ASN A 480 28.45 5.44 4.11
C ASN A 480 27.82 4.33 3.25
N LEU A 481 27.21 4.74 2.14
CA LEU A 481 26.50 3.88 1.22
C LEU A 481 27.37 3.43 0.06
N VAL A 482 27.11 2.24 -0.45
CA VAL A 482 27.77 1.68 -1.62
C VAL A 482 26.76 0.98 -2.52
N LYS A 483 27.02 1.02 -3.84
CA LYS A 483 26.30 0.21 -4.81
C LYS A 483 26.82 -1.23 -4.76
N LEU A 484 25.92 -2.17 -4.53
CA LEU A 484 26.15 -3.60 -4.58
C LEU A 484 25.65 -4.13 -5.93
N ASP A 485 26.56 -4.55 -6.79
CA ASP A 485 26.26 -5.17 -8.07
C ASP A 485 26.27 -6.70 -7.95
N ILE A 486 25.32 -7.36 -8.61
CA ILE A 486 25.31 -8.82 -8.76
C ILE A 486 25.76 -9.16 -10.18
N LEU A 487 26.73 -10.07 -10.28
CA LEU A 487 27.26 -10.54 -11.56
C LEU A 487 26.99 -12.04 -11.72
N ILE A 488 26.52 -12.41 -12.88
CA ILE A 488 26.30 -13.79 -13.29
C ILE A 488 27.24 -14.11 -14.46
N ASN A 489 28.17 -15.01 -14.25
CA ASN A 489 29.26 -15.32 -15.18
C ASN A 489 30.17 -14.14 -15.58
N GLY A 490 30.13 -13.06 -14.82
CA GLY A 490 30.89 -11.83 -15.08
C GLY A 490 30.04 -10.70 -15.64
N ASP A 491 28.83 -10.98 -16.11
CA ASP A 491 27.90 -9.98 -16.61
C ASP A 491 27.07 -9.41 -15.45
N ARG A 492 26.94 -8.08 -15.39
CA ARG A 492 26.14 -7.40 -14.37
C ARG A 492 24.65 -7.57 -14.67
N VAL A 493 23.88 -7.83 -13.62
CA VAL A 493 22.42 -7.87 -13.67
C VAL A 493 21.91 -6.62 -12.98
N ASP A 494 21.55 -5.61 -13.76
CA ASP A 494 21.14 -4.29 -13.31
C ASP A 494 19.88 -4.35 -12.41
N ALA A 495 18.93 -5.22 -12.74
CA ALA A 495 17.70 -5.43 -11.96
C ALA A 495 17.92 -5.98 -10.54
N LEU A 496 19.11 -6.52 -10.24
CA LEU A 496 19.51 -7.01 -8.91
C LEU A 496 20.47 -6.08 -8.18
N ALA A 497 20.83 -4.94 -8.78
CA ALA A 497 21.66 -3.94 -8.13
C ALA A 497 20.93 -3.28 -6.96
N SER A 498 21.64 -3.00 -5.87
CA SER A 498 21.07 -2.33 -4.70
C SER A 498 22.05 -1.33 -4.08
N ILE A 499 21.52 -0.31 -3.38
CA ILE A 499 22.33 0.60 -2.57
C ILE A 499 22.22 0.12 -1.11
N VAL A 500 23.35 -0.12 -0.47
CA VAL A 500 23.43 -0.69 0.88
C VAL A 500 24.46 0.04 1.72
N HIS A 501 24.33 -0.01 3.04
CA HIS A 501 25.37 0.48 3.92
C HIS A 501 26.65 -0.38 3.78
N ARG A 502 27.82 0.26 3.74
CA ARG A 502 29.10 -0.40 3.48
C ARG A 502 29.38 -1.56 4.42
N ASP A 503 29.06 -1.41 5.70
CA ASP A 503 29.32 -2.44 6.72
C ASP A 503 28.47 -3.69 6.53
N GLN A 504 27.29 -3.55 5.94
CA GLN A 504 26.36 -4.66 5.64
C GLN A 504 26.59 -5.28 4.27
N ALA A 505 27.32 -4.61 3.38
CA ALA A 505 27.44 -4.99 1.97
C ALA A 505 27.97 -6.42 1.78
N GLN A 506 28.96 -6.85 2.59
CA GLN A 506 29.54 -8.19 2.49
C GLN A 506 28.55 -9.28 2.92
N THR A 507 27.83 -9.07 4.02
CA THR A 507 26.83 -10.01 4.53
C THR A 507 25.68 -10.15 3.55
N ARG A 508 25.11 -9.02 3.08
CA ARG A 508 24.04 -9.00 2.06
C ARG A 508 24.47 -9.64 0.75
N GLY A 509 25.65 -9.28 0.24
CA GLY A 509 26.17 -9.85 -1.02
C GLY A 509 26.36 -11.36 -0.94
N ARG A 510 26.80 -11.89 0.21
CA ARG A 510 26.94 -13.33 0.45
C ARG A 510 25.58 -14.01 0.50
N SER A 511 24.67 -13.52 1.32
CA SER A 511 23.33 -14.09 1.50
C SER A 511 22.55 -14.12 0.17
N LEU A 512 22.60 -13.03 -0.61
CA LEU A 512 21.96 -12.96 -1.91
C LEU A 512 22.58 -13.98 -2.91
N ALA A 513 23.91 -14.07 -2.96
CA ALA A 513 24.59 -15.04 -3.85
C ALA A 513 24.29 -16.49 -3.44
N GLU A 514 24.14 -16.80 -2.16
CA GLU A 514 23.75 -18.12 -1.64
C GLU A 514 22.32 -18.47 -2.05
N LYS A 515 21.37 -17.56 -1.84
CA LYS A 515 19.98 -17.76 -2.20
C LYS A 515 19.78 -17.92 -3.72
N MET A 516 20.47 -17.10 -4.52
CA MET A 516 20.46 -17.25 -5.98
C MET A 516 21.04 -18.59 -6.44
N LYS A 517 22.05 -19.11 -5.75
CA LYS A 517 22.61 -20.43 -6.06
C LYS A 517 21.61 -21.58 -5.85
N GLU A 518 20.69 -21.45 -4.92
CA GLU A 518 19.64 -22.44 -4.66
C GLU A 518 18.57 -22.41 -5.75
N LEU A 519 18.25 -21.22 -6.27
CA LEU A 519 17.16 -20.98 -7.21
C LEU A 519 17.54 -21.14 -8.66
N ILE A 520 18.80 -20.76 -9.02
CA ILE A 520 19.25 -20.90 -10.40
C ILE A 520 19.47 -22.38 -10.72
N PRO A 521 18.77 -22.93 -11.73
CA PRO A 521 18.87 -24.34 -12.07
C PRO A 521 20.27 -24.67 -12.60
N ARG A 522 20.75 -25.91 -12.31
CA ARG A 522 22.01 -26.40 -12.83
C ARG A 522 21.96 -26.47 -14.34
N GLN A 523 22.92 -25.84 -14.99
CA GLN A 523 23.08 -25.82 -16.44
C GLN A 523 24.21 -26.76 -16.89
N MET A 524 24.47 -26.82 -18.20
CA MET A 524 25.53 -27.67 -18.77
C MET A 524 26.93 -27.15 -18.45
N PHE A 525 27.06 -25.95 -17.90
CA PHE A 525 28.30 -25.29 -17.47
C PHE A 525 28.20 -24.74 -16.06
N ASP A 526 29.31 -24.43 -15.42
CA ASP A 526 29.32 -23.83 -14.08
C ASP A 526 28.94 -22.37 -14.18
N VAL A 527 27.93 -21.93 -13.40
CA VAL A 527 27.48 -20.54 -13.32
C VAL A 527 28.13 -19.88 -12.10
N ALA A 528 28.92 -18.84 -12.33
CA ALA A 528 29.51 -18.04 -11.27
C ALA A 528 28.57 -16.91 -10.86
N LEU A 529 28.20 -16.86 -9.58
CA LEU A 529 27.42 -15.81 -8.95
C LEU A 529 28.37 -14.98 -8.10
N GLN A 530 28.41 -13.67 -8.31
CA GLN A 530 29.35 -12.79 -7.62
C GLN A 530 28.61 -11.54 -7.17
N ALA A 531 28.92 -11.10 -5.95
CA ALA A 531 28.52 -9.78 -5.46
C ALA A 531 29.77 -8.88 -5.46
N ALA A 532 29.63 -7.66 -5.98
CA ALA A 532 30.76 -6.74 -6.14
C ALA A 532 30.39 -5.31 -5.72
N ILE A 533 31.37 -4.57 -5.23
CA ILE A 533 31.30 -3.13 -4.99
C ILE A 533 32.29 -2.46 -5.95
N GLY A 534 31.80 -1.65 -6.86
CA GLY A 534 32.60 -1.09 -7.93
C GLY A 534 33.17 -2.21 -8.82
N GLY A 535 34.48 -2.44 -8.81
CA GLY A 535 35.13 -3.54 -9.51
C GLY A 535 35.57 -4.70 -8.62
N GLN A 536 35.40 -4.59 -7.30
CA GLN A 536 35.89 -5.56 -6.34
C GLN A 536 34.82 -6.60 -5.97
N VAL A 537 35.09 -7.88 -6.23
CA VAL A 537 34.21 -8.99 -5.81
C VAL A 537 34.36 -9.21 -4.31
N ILE A 538 33.25 -9.10 -3.57
CA ILE A 538 33.19 -9.27 -2.10
C ILE A 538 32.61 -10.62 -1.67
N ALA A 539 31.79 -11.25 -2.53
CA ALA A 539 31.25 -12.60 -2.30
C ALA A 539 31.15 -13.37 -3.62
N ARG A 540 31.31 -14.68 -3.56
CA ARG A 540 31.23 -15.56 -4.72
C ARG A 540 30.61 -16.89 -4.36
N GLN A 541 29.67 -17.35 -5.20
CA GLN A 541 29.09 -18.69 -5.19
C GLN A 541 29.17 -19.31 -6.59
N THR A 542 29.00 -20.61 -6.69
CA THR A 542 29.01 -21.30 -7.98
C THR A 542 27.92 -22.36 -8.03
N VAL A 543 27.03 -22.25 -9.03
CA VAL A 543 26.12 -23.33 -9.39
C VAL A 543 26.86 -24.32 -10.25
N LYS A 544 27.08 -25.52 -9.73
CA LYS A 544 27.85 -26.56 -10.45
C LYS A 544 27.06 -27.08 -11.65
N ALA A 545 27.76 -27.29 -12.77
CA ALA A 545 27.19 -27.87 -13.98
C ALA A 545 26.56 -29.26 -13.73
N LEU A 546 25.58 -29.60 -14.55
CA LEU A 546 25.09 -30.96 -14.68
C LEU A 546 26.27 -31.87 -15.12
N ARG A 547 26.58 -32.87 -14.34
CA ARG A 547 27.67 -33.84 -14.68
C ARG A 547 27.04 -35.08 -15.31
N LYS A 548 27.32 -35.29 -16.60
CA LYS A 548 27.20 -36.61 -17.20
C LYS A 548 28.41 -37.44 -16.77
N ASN A 549 28.20 -38.58 -16.17
CA ASN A 549 29.29 -39.48 -15.79
C ASN A 549 29.88 -40.10 -17.06
N VAL A 550 30.81 -39.36 -17.72
CA VAL A 550 31.46 -39.81 -18.97
C VAL A 550 32.43 -40.98 -18.76
N THR A 551 32.77 -41.27 -17.50
CA THR A 551 33.68 -42.36 -17.12
C THR A 551 32.94 -43.62 -16.67
N ALA A 552 31.60 -43.60 -16.56
CA ALA A 552 30.78 -44.76 -16.11
C ALA A 552 30.95 -46.02 -16.99
N LYS A 553 31.28 -45.84 -18.26
CA LYS A 553 31.49 -46.94 -19.21
C LYS A 553 33.00 -47.33 -19.38
N CYS A 554 33.89 -46.74 -18.60
CA CYS A 554 35.32 -47.09 -18.64
C CYS A 554 35.60 -48.23 -17.65
N TYR A 555 35.44 -49.47 -18.10
CA TYR A 555 35.88 -50.66 -17.38
C TYR A 555 37.39 -50.78 -17.49
N GLY A 556 38.09 -50.95 -16.33
CA GLY A 556 39.54 -51.17 -16.27
C GLY A 556 40.36 -49.90 -16.04
N GLY A 557 41.57 -50.05 -15.58
CA GLY A 557 42.48 -49.03 -15.06
C GLY A 557 43.09 -48.03 -16.06
N ASP A 558 42.50 -47.79 -17.22
CA ASP A 558 43.05 -46.85 -18.21
C ASP A 558 42.84 -45.37 -17.76
N ILE A 559 43.81 -44.93 -16.96
CA ILE A 559 43.88 -43.57 -16.38
C ILE A 559 43.99 -42.52 -17.50
N THR A 560 44.66 -42.84 -18.61
CA THR A 560 44.89 -41.91 -19.72
C THR A 560 43.58 -41.61 -20.45
N ARG A 561 42.75 -42.65 -20.70
CA ARG A 561 41.43 -42.50 -21.33
C ARG A 561 40.46 -41.72 -20.46
N LYS A 562 40.47 -41.97 -19.13
CA LYS A 562 39.65 -41.21 -18.16
C LYS A 562 40.05 -39.74 -18.14
N LYS A 563 41.36 -39.40 -18.11
CA LYS A 563 41.85 -38.03 -18.20
C LYS A 563 41.41 -37.33 -19.49
N LYS A 564 41.56 -37.98 -20.63
CA LYS A 564 41.22 -37.43 -21.95
C LYS A 564 39.71 -37.17 -22.11
N LEU A 565 38.85 -38.01 -21.52
CA LEU A 565 37.41 -37.83 -21.50
C LEU A 565 36.99 -36.67 -20.58
N LEU A 566 37.63 -36.52 -19.43
CA LEU A 566 37.41 -35.41 -18.50
C LEU A 566 37.88 -34.07 -19.10
N GLU A 567 39.03 -34.06 -19.81
CA GLU A 567 39.51 -32.87 -20.51
C GLU A 567 38.55 -32.43 -21.63
N LYS A 568 38.09 -33.36 -22.48
CA LYS A 568 37.08 -33.09 -23.52
C LYS A 568 35.77 -32.56 -22.91
N GLN A 569 35.33 -33.09 -21.77
CA GLN A 569 34.17 -32.61 -21.08
C GLN A 569 34.38 -31.16 -20.54
N LYS A 570 35.58 -30.86 -20.03
CA LYS A 570 35.97 -29.53 -19.55
C LYS A 570 36.00 -28.50 -20.68
N GLU A 571 36.60 -28.89 -21.84
CA GLU A 571 36.60 -28.03 -23.03
C GLU A 571 35.19 -27.80 -23.61
N GLY A 572 34.35 -28.84 -23.69
CA GLY A 572 32.98 -28.73 -24.12
C GLY A 572 32.16 -27.76 -23.24
N LYS A 573 32.33 -27.85 -21.91
CA LYS A 573 31.70 -26.91 -20.96
C LYS A 573 32.20 -25.48 -21.13
N LYS A 574 33.50 -25.28 -21.42
CA LYS A 574 34.07 -23.95 -21.67
C LYS A 574 33.49 -23.31 -22.94
N ARG A 575 33.30 -24.12 -24.01
CA ARG A 575 32.65 -23.66 -25.25
C ARG A 575 31.17 -23.32 -25.04
N MET A 576 30.44 -24.17 -24.30
CA MET A 576 29.01 -23.89 -23.97
C MET A 576 28.83 -22.62 -23.14
N LYS A 577 29.77 -22.37 -22.20
CA LYS A 577 29.75 -21.12 -21.41
C LYS A 577 29.94 -19.86 -22.27
N GLN A 578 30.66 -19.96 -23.39
CA GLN A 578 30.88 -18.84 -24.32
C GLN A 578 29.69 -18.59 -25.26
N LEU A 579 28.79 -19.57 -25.41
CA LEU A 579 27.66 -19.53 -26.35
C LEU A 579 26.30 -19.47 -25.65
N GLY A 580 26.22 -19.70 -24.32
CA GLY A 580 24.96 -19.81 -23.60
C GLY A 580 24.70 -18.60 -22.72
N SER A 581 23.53 -17.96 -22.88
CA SER A 581 22.95 -17.09 -21.89
C SER A 581 22.48 -17.91 -20.69
N VAL A 582 22.62 -17.38 -19.49
CA VAL A 582 22.08 -17.98 -18.26
C VAL A 582 20.64 -17.53 -18.13
N GLU A 583 19.68 -18.45 -18.18
CA GLU A 583 18.31 -18.17 -17.83
C GLU A 583 18.21 -17.95 -16.32
N ILE A 584 17.76 -16.78 -15.91
CA ILE A 584 17.50 -16.42 -14.52
C ILE A 584 15.99 -16.59 -14.31
N PRO A 585 15.56 -17.55 -13.49
CA PRO A 585 14.14 -17.73 -13.22
C PRO A 585 13.56 -16.54 -12.44
N GLN A 586 12.27 -16.27 -12.62
CA GLN A 586 11.56 -15.19 -11.94
C GLN A 586 11.70 -15.28 -10.42
N GLU A 587 11.71 -16.49 -9.87
CA GLU A 587 11.88 -16.75 -8.44
C GLU A 587 13.22 -16.24 -7.90
N ALA A 588 14.26 -16.15 -8.76
CA ALA A 588 15.56 -15.59 -8.34
C ALA A 588 15.50 -14.08 -8.14
N PHE A 589 14.69 -13.36 -8.92
CA PHE A 589 14.43 -11.94 -8.70
C PHE A 589 13.57 -11.72 -7.45
N LEU A 590 12.50 -12.52 -7.28
CA LEU A 590 11.66 -12.49 -6.08
C LEU A 590 12.44 -12.84 -4.81
N ALA A 591 13.39 -13.76 -4.90
CA ALA A 591 14.24 -14.13 -3.77
C ALA A 591 15.20 -13.01 -3.36
N ALA A 592 15.64 -12.18 -4.30
CA ALA A 592 16.42 -10.98 -3.98
C ALA A 592 15.61 -10.00 -3.09
N LEU A 593 14.27 -10.01 -3.22
CA LEU A 593 13.35 -9.24 -2.38
C LEU A 593 13.29 -9.79 -0.94
N LYS A 594 13.41 -11.11 -0.78
CA LYS A 594 13.23 -11.84 0.49
C LYS A 594 14.54 -12.31 1.13
N VAL A 595 15.68 -11.72 0.75
CA VAL A 595 16.95 -12.04 1.41
C VAL A 595 16.87 -11.55 2.85
N GLU A 596 16.74 -12.49 3.77
CA GLU A 596 16.82 -12.26 5.20
C GLU A 596 18.15 -11.58 5.57
N ARG A 597 18.04 -10.53 6.34
CA ARG A 597 19.21 -9.78 6.87
C ARG A 597 19.72 -10.43 8.13
#